data_4919d3b25f70c4510642bc292b73443c
#
_entry.id   4919d3b25f70c4510642bc292b73443c
#
_cell.length_a   1.000
_cell.length_b   1.000
_cell.length_c   1.000
_cell.angle_alpha   90.00
_cell.angle_beta   90.00
_cell.angle_gamma   90.00
#
_symmetry.space_group_name_H-M   'P 1'
#
loop_
_entity.id
_entity.type
_entity.pdbx_description
1 polymer ?
#
loop_
_entity_poly.entity_id
_entity_poly.type
_entity_poly.pdbx_seq_one_letter_code
_entity_poly.pdbx_strand_id
1 'polypeptide(L)'
;VEAEWTPDNGKYKIYERFGREIAGDDIGYWFSFETEEGESVELQMGVSFVSCRNAWENLDREQKPLSEGITNFDKVAAEASEKWESDLSRIRVSGGSLKDRQVFYTSLYHTLIHPNILNDVNGEYPLMENDGIGRVEAGHNRYTVFSLWDTYRNVHQLMTLVFPERQTD
;
A
#
# COMPACT_ATOMS: atom_id res chain seq x y z
N VAL A 1 -12.80 25.31 -5.55
CA VAL A 1 -12.82 25.72 -4.13
C VAL A 1 -11.38 25.88 -3.73
N GLU A 2 -10.92 27.13 -3.65
CA GLU A 2 -9.62 27.45 -3.08
C GLU A 2 -9.69 27.13 -1.57
N ALA A 3 -9.00 26.10 -1.15
CA ALA A 3 -8.75 25.86 0.26
C ALA A 3 -7.45 26.59 0.60
N GLU A 4 -7.55 27.80 1.14
CA GLU A 4 -6.43 28.43 1.83
C GLU A 4 -6.15 27.64 3.12
N TRP A 5 -5.12 26.82 3.08
CA TRP A 5 -4.53 26.28 4.30
C TRP A 5 -3.52 27.28 4.84
N THR A 6 -3.86 27.93 5.94
CA THR A 6 -2.94 28.80 6.65
C THR A 6 -2.37 28.04 7.86
N PRO A 7 -1.05 27.87 7.96
CA PRO A 7 -0.46 27.23 9.12
C PRO A 7 -0.60 28.12 10.36
N ASP A 8 -0.98 27.55 11.48
CA ASP A 8 -1.20 28.23 12.77
C ASP A 8 0.00 28.98 13.34
N ASN A 9 1.20 28.86 12.77
CA ASN A 9 2.43 29.36 13.38
C ASN A 9 3.44 30.03 12.42
N GLY A 10 3.06 30.27 11.17
CA GLY A 10 3.93 30.96 10.19
C GLY A 10 5.21 30.21 9.79
N LYS A 11 5.34 28.92 10.12
CA LYS A 11 6.52 28.11 9.84
C LYS A 11 6.60 27.54 8.43
N TYR A 12 5.49 27.54 7.70
CA TYR A 12 5.45 26.90 6.39
C TYR A 12 5.41 27.96 5.28
N LYS A 13 6.15 27.70 4.21
CA LYS A 13 6.07 28.48 2.98
C LYS A 13 5.15 27.76 2.01
N ILE A 14 4.09 28.43 1.60
CA ILE A 14 3.21 27.96 0.52
C ILE A 14 3.85 28.42 -0.79
N TYR A 15 4.17 27.48 -1.67
CA TYR A 15 4.60 27.76 -3.02
C TYR A 15 3.43 27.56 -3.98
N GLU A 16 2.80 28.65 -4.39
CA GLU A 16 1.87 28.62 -5.51
C GLU A 16 2.67 28.40 -6.80
N ARG A 17 2.48 27.27 -7.42
CA ARG A 17 3.08 26.80 -8.66
C ARG A 17 4.40 26.02 -8.52
N PHE A 18 4.24 24.69 -8.72
CA PHE A 18 5.16 23.81 -9.41
C PHE A 18 6.57 23.64 -8.84
N GLY A 19 6.69 23.18 -7.63
CA GLY A 19 7.84 22.36 -7.31
C GLY A 19 7.62 20.95 -7.91
N ARG A 20 8.45 20.52 -8.84
CA ARG A 20 8.47 19.12 -9.27
C ARG A 20 8.98 18.20 -8.17
N GLU A 21 9.63 18.77 -7.19
CA GLU A 21 10.24 18.09 -6.06
C GLU A 21 10.27 19.00 -4.84
N ILE A 22 9.80 18.49 -3.71
CA ILE A 22 9.87 19.13 -2.40
C ILE A 22 10.49 18.15 -1.43
N ALA A 23 11.48 18.60 -0.66
CA ALA A 23 12.10 17.83 0.41
C ALA A 23 11.97 18.58 1.74
N GLY A 24 11.66 17.86 2.82
CA GLY A 24 11.51 18.41 4.16
C GLY A 24 10.77 17.44 5.07
N ASP A 25 10.74 17.75 6.37
CA ASP A 25 10.10 16.90 7.37
C ASP A 25 8.57 17.09 7.41
N ASP A 26 8.11 18.33 7.16
CA ASP A 26 6.68 18.68 7.20
C ASP A 26 6.28 19.26 5.83
N ILE A 27 6.11 18.39 4.85
CA ILE A 27 5.75 18.77 3.49
C ILE A 27 4.45 18.15 3.05
N GLY A 28 3.76 18.78 2.10
CA GLY A 28 2.53 18.28 1.51
C GLY A 28 2.26 18.92 0.17
N TYR A 29 1.40 18.29 -0.58
CA TYR A 29 0.86 18.81 -1.84
C TYR A 29 -0.65 18.93 -1.74
N TRP A 30 -1.20 19.91 -2.41
CA TRP A 30 -2.63 20.00 -2.64
C TRP A 30 -2.88 20.24 -4.13
N PHE A 31 -4.02 19.76 -4.58
CA PHE A 31 -4.45 19.93 -5.94
C PHE A 31 -5.86 20.53 -5.94
N SER A 32 -6.10 21.50 -6.81
CA SER A 32 -7.42 22.08 -7.03
C SER A 32 -7.89 21.72 -8.43
N PHE A 33 -9.13 21.26 -8.52
CA PHE A 33 -9.75 20.89 -9.78
C PHE A 33 -11.06 21.66 -9.93
N GLU A 34 -11.32 22.19 -11.13
CA GLU A 34 -12.64 22.65 -11.52
C GLU A 34 -13.37 21.48 -12.17
N THR A 35 -14.45 21.02 -11.56
CA THR A 35 -15.19 19.84 -12.00
C THR A 35 -16.65 20.15 -12.20
N GLU A 36 -17.27 19.47 -13.18
CA GLU A 36 -18.71 19.51 -13.43
C GLU A 36 -19.41 18.32 -12.74
N GLU A 37 -20.74 18.35 -12.66
CA GLU A 37 -21.54 17.27 -12.08
C GLU A 37 -21.34 15.96 -12.87
N GLY A 38 -20.92 14.90 -12.18
CA GLY A 38 -20.64 13.59 -12.78
C GLY A 38 -19.21 13.43 -13.30
N GLU A 39 -18.38 14.46 -13.26
CA GLU A 39 -16.96 14.36 -13.56
C GLU A 39 -16.18 13.73 -12.40
N SER A 40 -15.21 12.90 -12.71
CA SER A 40 -14.34 12.24 -11.71
C SER A 40 -12.88 12.61 -11.93
N VAL A 41 -12.14 12.76 -10.84
CA VAL A 41 -10.70 12.97 -10.85
C VAL A 41 -10.03 11.69 -10.32
N GLU A 42 -9.10 11.16 -11.09
CA GLU A 42 -8.28 10.01 -10.67
C GLU A 42 -6.90 10.48 -10.24
N LEU A 43 -6.46 10.02 -9.06
CA LEU A 43 -5.12 10.25 -8.54
C LEU A 43 -4.36 8.93 -8.46
N GLN A 44 -3.16 8.90 -9.02
CA GLN A 44 -2.22 7.79 -8.85
C GLN A 44 -1.04 8.24 -7.99
N MET A 45 -0.66 7.40 -7.03
CA MET A 45 0.42 7.70 -6.11
C MET A 45 1.36 6.50 -5.96
N GLY A 46 2.63 6.71 -6.23
CA GLY A 46 3.70 5.76 -5.92
C GLY A 46 4.34 6.10 -4.57
N VAL A 47 4.66 5.08 -3.79
CA VAL A 47 5.31 5.21 -2.49
C VAL A 47 6.57 4.36 -2.46
N SER A 48 7.63 4.86 -1.83
CA SER A 48 8.85 4.11 -1.51
C SER A 48 9.47 4.69 -0.25
N PHE A 49 10.04 3.82 0.56
CA PHE A 49 10.87 4.21 1.71
C PHE A 49 12.36 4.35 1.36
N VAL A 50 12.72 4.11 0.09
CA VAL A 50 14.10 4.15 -0.41
C VAL A 50 14.39 5.45 -1.17
N SER A 51 13.59 5.75 -2.21
CA SER A 51 13.79 6.93 -3.04
C SER A 51 12.57 7.32 -3.88
N CYS A 52 12.53 8.59 -4.30
CA CYS A 52 11.52 9.05 -5.27
C CYS A 52 11.59 8.27 -6.60
N ARG A 53 12.79 7.87 -7.04
CA ARG A 53 12.96 7.04 -8.24
C ARG A 53 12.25 5.69 -8.09
N ASN A 54 12.43 5.04 -6.94
CA ASN A 54 11.77 3.77 -6.66
C ASN A 54 10.25 3.93 -6.55
N ALA A 55 9.77 5.04 -5.99
CA ALA A 55 8.35 5.34 -5.94
C ALA A 55 7.72 5.43 -7.35
N TRP A 56 8.42 6.07 -8.30
CA TRP A 56 8.01 6.07 -9.71
C TRP A 56 8.05 4.67 -10.33
N GLU A 57 9.10 3.90 -10.06
CA GLU A 57 9.21 2.52 -10.57
C GLU A 57 8.09 1.62 -10.02
N ASN A 58 7.76 1.75 -8.73
CA ASN A 58 6.65 1.05 -8.12
C ASN A 58 5.32 1.40 -8.80
N LEU A 59 5.05 2.69 -9.00
CA LEU A 59 3.84 3.16 -9.68
C LEU A 59 3.73 2.59 -11.10
N ASP A 60 4.79 2.70 -11.89
CA ASP A 60 4.82 2.25 -13.28
C ASP A 60 4.60 0.73 -13.43
N ARG A 61 5.13 -0.05 -12.50
CA ARG A 61 5.01 -1.51 -12.54
C ARG A 61 3.71 -2.02 -11.96
N GLU A 62 3.19 -1.38 -10.92
CA GLU A 62 2.01 -1.85 -10.22
C GLU A 62 0.71 -1.32 -10.81
N GLN A 63 0.69 -0.09 -11.31
CA GLN A 63 -0.55 0.54 -11.76
C GLN A 63 -0.60 0.88 -13.24
N LYS A 64 0.51 0.91 -13.95
CA LYS A 64 0.68 1.49 -15.29
C LYS A 64 0.24 2.96 -15.37
N PRO A 65 1.05 3.84 -15.95
CA PRO A 65 0.71 5.26 -16.07
C PRO A 65 -0.63 5.46 -16.79
N LEU A 66 -1.39 6.46 -16.32
CA LEU A 66 -2.57 6.93 -17.03
C LEU A 66 -2.14 7.43 -18.40
N SER A 67 -2.71 6.89 -19.44
CA SER A 67 -2.71 7.52 -20.76
C SER A 67 -3.92 8.45 -20.84
N GLU A 68 -3.80 9.57 -21.58
CA GLU A 68 -4.85 10.57 -21.70
C GLU A 68 -6.25 9.94 -21.91
N GLY A 69 -7.17 10.24 -21.00
CA GLY A 69 -8.57 9.84 -21.08
C GLY A 69 -8.90 8.39 -20.70
N ILE A 70 -7.94 7.60 -20.16
CA ILE A 70 -8.20 6.22 -19.74
C ILE A 70 -8.02 6.11 -18.23
N THR A 71 -9.13 5.89 -17.51
CA THR A 71 -9.09 5.53 -16.09
C THR A 71 -8.56 4.10 -15.92
N ASN A 72 -7.74 3.89 -14.91
CA ASN A 72 -7.21 2.57 -14.55
C ASN A 72 -7.83 2.03 -13.26
N PHE A 73 -8.68 2.81 -12.62
CA PHE A 73 -9.25 2.49 -11.29
C PHE A 73 -9.97 1.14 -11.28
N ASP A 74 -10.90 0.92 -12.20
CA ASP A 74 -11.69 -0.32 -12.22
C ASP A 74 -10.82 -1.56 -12.44
N LYS A 75 -9.78 -1.43 -13.24
CA LYS A 75 -8.82 -2.50 -13.46
C LYS A 75 -8.01 -2.81 -12.20
N VAL A 76 -7.48 -1.79 -11.54
CA VAL A 76 -6.73 -1.96 -10.29
C VAL A 76 -7.62 -2.53 -9.19
N ALA A 77 -8.87 -2.08 -9.10
CA ALA A 77 -9.85 -2.62 -8.15
C ALA A 77 -10.18 -4.10 -8.42
N ALA A 78 -10.33 -4.50 -9.68
CA ALA A 78 -10.55 -5.89 -10.07
C ALA A 78 -9.34 -6.77 -9.73
N GLU A 79 -8.13 -6.35 -10.09
CA GLU A 79 -6.88 -7.07 -9.78
C GLU A 79 -6.67 -7.22 -8.26
N ALA A 80 -6.97 -6.19 -7.48
CA ALA A 80 -6.92 -6.26 -6.02
C ALA A 80 -7.95 -7.26 -5.46
N SER A 81 -9.17 -7.26 -6.00
CA SER A 81 -10.22 -8.21 -5.62
C SER A 81 -9.82 -9.64 -5.92
N GLU A 82 -9.23 -9.91 -7.10
CA GLU A 82 -8.75 -11.24 -7.47
C GLU A 82 -7.62 -11.73 -6.55
N LYS A 83 -6.69 -10.86 -6.17
CA LYS A 83 -5.61 -11.20 -5.22
C LYS A 83 -6.19 -11.58 -3.86
N TRP A 84 -7.12 -10.80 -3.34
CA TRP A 84 -7.78 -11.10 -2.07
C TRP A 84 -8.60 -12.40 -2.13
N GLU A 85 -9.35 -12.63 -3.21
CA GLU A 85 -10.08 -13.89 -3.40
C GLU A 85 -9.14 -15.10 -3.44
N SER A 86 -8.00 -14.97 -4.13
CA SER A 86 -6.97 -16.02 -4.17
C SER A 86 -6.45 -16.38 -2.79
N ASP A 87 -6.12 -15.36 -1.98
CA ASP A 87 -5.59 -15.57 -0.63
C ASP A 87 -6.64 -16.11 0.34
N LEU A 88 -7.82 -15.52 0.38
CA LEU A 88 -8.89 -15.94 1.27
C LEU A 88 -9.46 -17.33 0.92
N SER A 89 -9.44 -17.71 -0.35
CA SER A 89 -9.90 -19.03 -0.80
C SER A 89 -8.96 -20.20 -0.47
N ARG A 90 -7.76 -19.93 0.09
CA ARG A 90 -6.86 -20.99 0.60
C ARG A 90 -7.52 -21.80 1.73
N ILE A 91 -8.41 -21.18 2.49
CA ILE A 91 -9.23 -21.88 3.46
C ILE A 91 -10.69 -21.75 3.05
N ARG A 92 -11.31 -22.88 2.68
CA ARG A 92 -12.72 -22.89 2.29
C ARG A 92 -13.55 -23.52 3.39
N VAL A 93 -14.49 -22.73 3.91
CA VAL A 93 -15.43 -23.20 4.96
C VAL A 93 -16.84 -23.34 4.38
N SER A 94 -17.53 -24.36 4.85
CA SER A 94 -18.93 -24.63 4.50
C SER A 94 -19.76 -24.90 5.76
N GLY A 95 -21.07 -24.74 5.66
CA GLY A 95 -21.97 -24.86 6.82
C GLY A 95 -22.06 -23.57 7.63
N GLY A 96 -22.69 -23.62 8.79
CA GLY A 96 -22.96 -22.46 9.63
C GLY A 96 -23.91 -21.44 8.97
N SER A 97 -24.17 -20.34 9.67
CA SER A 97 -24.91 -19.21 9.11
C SER A 97 -24.04 -18.35 8.18
N LEU A 98 -24.69 -17.49 7.39
CA LEU A 98 -23.97 -16.48 6.61
C LEU A 98 -23.08 -15.61 7.51
N LYS A 99 -23.60 -15.23 8.69
CA LYS A 99 -22.87 -14.43 9.67
C LYS A 99 -21.60 -15.15 10.16
N ASP A 100 -21.66 -16.44 10.43
CA ASP A 100 -20.50 -17.21 10.88
C ASP A 100 -19.40 -17.22 9.81
N ARG A 101 -19.78 -17.41 8.54
CA ARG A 101 -18.84 -17.36 7.43
C ARG A 101 -18.24 -15.96 7.22
N GLN A 102 -19.05 -14.92 7.37
CA GLN A 102 -18.54 -13.53 7.32
C GLN A 102 -17.53 -13.26 8.43
N VAL A 103 -17.82 -13.68 9.66
CA VAL A 103 -16.88 -13.54 10.79
C VAL A 103 -15.58 -14.30 10.51
N PHE A 104 -15.68 -15.53 10.00
CA PHE A 104 -14.49 -16.33 9.66
C PHE A 104 -13.60 -15.63 8.63
N TYR A 105 -14.16 -15.23 7.47
CA TYR A 105 -13.37 -14.62 6.41
C TYR A 105 -12.87 -13.21 6.78
N THR A 106 -13.63 -12.45 7.56
CA THR A 106 -13.16 -11.18 8.11
C THR A 106 -11.97 -11.39 9.04
N SER A 107 -12.01 -12.43 9.90
CA SER A 107 -10.89 -12.75 10.77
C SER A 107 -9.66 -13.22 9.98
N LEU A 108 -9.84 -14.04 8.95
CA LEU A 108 -8.76 -14.47 8.08
C LEU A 108 -8.15 -13.27 7.34
N TYR A 109 -8.98 -12.38 6.80
CA TYR A 109 -8.53 -11.12 6.19
C TYR A 109 -7.67 -10.29 7.15
N HIS A 110 -8.09 -10.13 8.40
CA HIS A 110 -7.33 -9.38 9.41
C HIS A 110 -5.95 -9.98 9.68
N THR A 111 -5.78 -11.30 9.58
CA THR A 111 -4.46 -11.93 9.75
C THR A 111 -3.48 -11.62 8.61
N LEU A 112 -3.98 -11.12 7.47
CA LEU A 112 -3.20 -10.82 6.27
C LEU A 112 -2.92 -9.33 6.06
N ILE A 113 -3.53 -8.45 6.86
CA ILE A 113 -3.35 -7.00 6.69
C ILE A 113 -1.94 -6.55 7.08
N HIS A 114 -1.33 -7.23 8.05
CA HIS A 114 0.00 -6.91 8.56
C HIS A 114 0.79 -8.20 8.78
N PRO A 115 2.09 -8.24 8.47
CA PRO A 115 2.97 -7.14 8.05
C PRO A 115 2.82 -6.79 6.56
N ASN A 116 3.15 -5.55 6.22
CA ASN A 116 3.17 -5.09 4.85
C ASN A 116 4.50 -5.43 4.17
N ILE A 117 4.50 -5.59 2.85
CA ILE A 117 5.71 -5.66 2.06
C ILE A 117 6.44 -4.32 2.18
N LEU A 118 7.72 -4.37 2.52
CA LEU A 118 8.57 -3.19 2.72
C LEU A 118 9.46 -2.89 1.51
N ASN A 119 9.85 -3.93 0.77
CA ASN A 119 10.69 -3.75 -0.41
C ASN A 119 9.93 -3.18 -1.60
N ASP A 120 10.63 -2.37 -2.36
CA ASP A 120 10.17 -1.88 -3.65
C ASP A 120 10.14 -3.00 -4.72
N VAL A 121 9.50 -2.75 -5.86
CA VAL A 121 9.38 -3.72 -6.96
C VAL A 121 10.74 -4.16 -7.53
N ASN A 122 11.81 -3.38 -7.33
CA ASN A 122 13.17 -3.72 -7.69
C ASN A 122 13.91 -4.54 -6.61
N GLY A 123 13.24 -4.82 -5.49
CA GLY A 123 13.76 -5.58 -4.35
C GLY A 123 14.52 -4.76 -3.32
N GLU A 124 14.66 -3.45 -3.49
CA GLU A 124 15.35 -2.59 -2.52
C GLU A 124 14.45 -2.27 -1.32
N TYR A 125 15.05 -2.18 -0.14
CA TYR A 125 14.37 -1.78 1.09
C TYR A 125 15.30 -1.03 2.04
N PRO A 126 14.79 -0.13 2.91
CA PRO A 126 15.62 0.56 3.88
C PRO A 126 16.06 -0.41 4.99
N LEU A 127 17.33 -0.36 5.35
CA LEU A 127 17.84 -1.04 6.53
C LEU A 127 17.38 -0.30 7.80
N MET A 128 17.30 -1.02 8.91
CA MET A 128 16.97 -0.42 10.20
C MET A 128 18.05 0.60 10.61
N GLU A 129 17.65 1.59 11.41
CA GLU A 129 18.54 2.61 11.95
C GLU A 129 19.25 3.48 10.88
N ASN A 130 18.70 3.56 9.68
CA ASN A 130 19.26 4.32 8.54
C ASN A 130 20.65 3.82 8.07
N ASP A 131 20.96 2.55 8.30
CA ASP A 131 22.23 1.93 7.90
C ASP A 131 22.38 1.67 6.39
N GLY A 132 21.47 2.24 5.57
CA GLY A 132 21.54 2.16 4.12
C GLY A 132 20.40 1.40 3.48
N ILE A 133 20.66 0.81 2.32
CA ILE A 133 19.67 0.11 1.49
C ILE A 133 20.08 -1.37 1.40
N GLY A 134 19.15 -2.25 1.72
CA GLY A 134 19.24 -3.69 1.48
C GLY A 134 18.56 -4.08 0.17
N ARG A 135 18.77 -5.33 -0.27
CA ARG A 135 18.07 -5.90 -1.42
C ARG A 135 17.68 -7.34 -1.10
N VAL A 136 16.42 -7.68 -1.35
CA VAL A 136 15.94 -9.06 -1.22
C VAL A 136 16.44 -9.93 -2.39
N GLU A 137 16.54 -11.22 -2.14
CA GLU A 137 16.79 -12.20 -3.20
C GLU A 137 15.60 -12.30 -4.16
N ALA A 138 15.87 -12.67 -5.40
CA ALA A 138 14.82 -12.81 -6.41
C ALA A 138 13.75 -13.84 -5.99
N GLY A 139 12.50 -13.44 -6.02
CA GLY A 139 11.35 -14.29 -5.64
C GLY A 139 10.97 -14.21 -4.18
N HIS A 140 11.67 -13.40 -3.37
CA HIS A 140 11.38 -13.17 -1.96
C HIS A 140 10.90 -11.74 -1.72
N ASN A 141 10.24 -11.53 -0.58
CA ASN A 141 9.84 -10.22 -0.11
C ASN A 141 10.45 -9.92 1.26
N ARG A 142 10.69 -8.67 1.52
CA ARG A 142 10.97 -8.16 2.85
C ARG A 142 9.70 -7.55 3.41
N TYR A 143 9.26 -8.08 4.54
CA TYR A 143 8.10 -7.55 5.25
C TYR A 143 8.52 -6.59 6.37
N THR A 144 7.59 -5.73 6.76
CA THR A 144 7.71 -4.91 7.97
C THR A 144 7.72 -5.79 9.22
N VAL A 145 8.08 -5.19 10.36
CA VAL A 145 8.16 -5.94 11.62
C VAL A 145 6.79 -6.32 12.17
N PHE A 146 6.71 -7.46 12.82
CA PHE A 146 5.56 -7.86 13.62
C PHE A 146 5.59 -7.23 15.01
N SER A 147 4.44 -6.89 15.55
CA SER A 147 4.25 -6.76 16.98
C SER A 147 4.10 -8.17 17.58
N LEU A 148 5.15 -8.71 18.18
CA LEU A 148 5.13 -10.06 18.72
C LEU A 148 4.12 -10.22 19.87
N TRP A 149 3.79 -9.14 20.55
CA TRP A 149 2.73 -9.10 21.56
C TRP A 149 1.36 -9.46 20.99
N ASP A 150 1.07 -9.04 19.76
CA ASP A 150 -0.20 -9.31 19.09
C ASP A 150 -0.22 -10.68 18.41
N THR A 151 0.91 -11.12 17.85
CA THR A 151 0.98 -12.30 16.98
C THR A 151 1.32 -13.61 17.70
N TYR A 152 1.68 -13.59 18.99
CA TYR A 152 2.05 -14.78 19.74
C TYR A 152 0.95 -15.85 19.81
N ARG A 153 -0.32 -15.46 19.60
CA ARG A 153 -1.48 -16.36 19.61
C ARG A 153 -1.74 -16.96 18.24
N ASN A 154 -0.84 -17.84 17.79
CA ASN A 154 -1.01 -18.73 16.63
C ASN A 154 -1.02 -18.07 15.23
N VAL A 155 -0.73 -16.78 15.04
CA VAL A 155 -0.63 -16.20 13.70
C VAL A 155 0.51 -16.86 12.91
N HIS A 156 1.69 -17.03 13.50
CA HIS A 156 2.83 -17.66 12.83
C HIS A 156 2.56 -19.12 12.47
N GLN A 157 1.87 -19.86 13.34
CA GLN A 157 1.46 -21.24 13.05
C GLN A 157 0.45 -21.28 11.89
N LEU A 158 -0.51 -20.36 11.86
CA LEU A 158 -1.45 -20.23 10.74
C LEU A 158 -0.70 -19.91 9.44
N MET A 159 0.22 -18.95 9.46
CA MET A 159 1.03 -18.59 8.28
C MET A 159 1.85 -19.81 7.80
N THR A 160 2.49 -20.54 8.69
CA THR A 160 3.24 -21.75 8.33
C THR A 160 2.38 -22.80 7.63
N LEU A 161 1.13 -22.95 8.03
CA LEU A 161 0.21 -23.94 7.47
C LEU A 161 -0.43 -23.51 6.15
N VAL A 162 -0.80 -22.25 6.04
CA VAL A 162 -1.65 -21.74 4.94
C VAL A 162 -0.86 -20.89 3.95
N PHE A 163 0.14 -20.15 4.43
CA PHE A 163 0.95 -19.20 3.66
C PHE A 163 2.46 -19.41 3.91
N PRO A 164 2.97 -20.65 3.71
CA PRO A 164 4.36 -20.96 4.07
C PRO A 164 5.39 -20.09 3.36
N GLU A 165 5.09 -19.65 2.13
CA GLU A 165 5.92 -18.72 1.38
C GLU A 165 6.10 -17.38 2.12
N ARG A 166 5.03 -16.83 2.67
CA ARG A 166 5.07 -15.56 3.44
C ARG A 166 5.76 -15.74 4.79
N GLN A 167 5.66 -16.92 5.38
CA GLN A 167 6.33 -17.22 6.65
C GLN A 167 7.84 -17.43 6.47
N THR A 168 8.26 -17.84 5.27
CA THR A 168 9.67 -18.01 4.93
C THR A 168 10.37 -16.67 4.69
N ASP A 169 9.69 -15.75 4.05
CA ASP A 169 10.14 -14.38 3.78
C ASP A 169 10.24 -13.53 5.06
#